data_6ac839b8912bab172dde8e257ae86d15
#
_entry.id   6ac839b8912bab172dde8e257ae86d15
#
_cell.length_a   1.000
_cell.length_b   1.000
_cell.length_c   1.000
_cell.angle_alpha   90.00
_cell.angle_beta   90.00
_cell.angle_gamma   90.00
#
_symmetry.space_group_name_H-M   'P 1'
#
loop_
_entity.id
_entity.type
_entity.pdbx_description
1 polymer ?
#
loop_
_entity_poly.entity_id
_entity_poly.type
_entity_poly.pdbx_seq_one_letter_code
_entity_poly.pdbx_strand_id
1 'polypeptide(L)'
;MGSEDGPHWLSAEEQSVWQAYLQATTLLEDHLDRQLQRDAGMPHIYYALLVHLARAPHHRMRMTRLAQNAKITRSRLSHAIARLERHGWVRREDCPSDKRGQNAILTAEGEEVLRRSAPGHVAAVRQAIFDRLGPEQVTQLGEIMRVLAEGLQPDGSDADLPWRR
;
A
#
# COMPACT_ATOMS: atom_id res chain seq x y z
N MET A 1 -32.47 3.48 -35.86
CA MET A 1 -31.19 2.75 -35.96
C MET A 1 -30.58 2.85 -34.56
N GLY A 2 -30.92 1.90 -33.71
CA GLY A 2 -30.49 1.89 -32.30
C GLY A 2 -29.04 1.41 -32.21
N SER A 3 -28.22 2.16 -31.47
CA SER A 3 -26.86 1.77 -31.11
C SER A 3 -26.94 0.48 -30.28
N GLU A 4 -26.40 -0.61 -30.80
CA GLU A 4 -26.13 -1.84 -30.06
C GLU A 4 -24.90 -1.60 -29.17
N ASP A 5 -25.03 -0.73 -28.17
CA ASP A 5 -24.03 -0.59 -27.08
C ASP A 5 -24.44 -1.44 -25.89
N GLY A 6 -24.44 -2.76 -26.09
CA GLY A 6 -24.40 -3.69 -24.97
C GLY A 6 -23.05 -3.62 -24.27
N PRO A 7 -22.95 -4.12 -23.01
CA PRO A 7 -21.69 -4.10 -22.27
C PRO A 7 -20.61 -4.85 -23.07
N HIS A 8 -19.45 -4.20 -23.25
CA HIS A 8 -18.29 -4.80 -23.92
C HIS A 8 -17.66 -5.81 -22.94
N TRP A 9 -18.00 -7.08 -23.11
CA TRP A 9 -17.47 -8.17 -22.28
C TRP A 9 -16.01 -8.46 -22.59
N LEU A 10 -15.28 -8.95 -21.56
CA LEU A 10 -13.91 -9.41 -21.73
C LEU A 10 -13.84 -10.58 -22.72
N SER A 11 -12.85 -10.58 -23.58
CA SER A 11 -12.48 -11.75 -24.39
C SER A 11 -12.02 -12.90 -23.49
N ALA A 12 -11.92 -14.10 -24.04
CA ALA A 12 -11.42 -15.28 -23.30
C ALA A 12 -9.98 -15.06 -22.80
N GLU A 13 -9.14 -14.38 -23.59
CA GLU A 13 -7.78 -14.05 -23.18
C GLU A 13 -7.75 -13.02 -22.06
N GLU A 14 -8.50 -11.93 -22.17
CA GLU A 14 -8.63 -10.92 -21.12
C GLU A 14 -9.19 -11.49 -19.82
N GLN A 15 -10.16 -12.40 -19.91
CA GLN A 15 -10.72 -13.10 -18.76
C GLN A 15 -9.66 -13.97 -18.07
N SER A 16 -8.83 -14.67 -18.84
CA SER A 16 -7.74 -15.49 -18.29
C SER A 16 -6.70 -14.63 -17.57
N VAL A 17 -6.29 -13.52 -18.19
CA VAL A 17 -5.35 -12.55 -17.60
C VAL A 17 -5.92 -11.96 -16.32
N TRP A 18 -7.20 -11.56 -16.34
CA TRP A 18 -7.89 -11.02 -15.17
C TRP A 18 -7.91 -12.00 -13.98
N GLN A 19 -8.24 -13.27 -14.23
CA GLN A 19 -8.23 -14.31 -13.20
C GLN A 19 -6.83 -14.54 -12.63
N ALA A 20 -5.81 -14.61 -13.50
CA ALA A 20 -4.41 -14.76 -13.07
C ALA A 20 -3.95 -13.56 -12.21
N TYR A 21 -4.31 -12.34 -12.60
CA TYR A 21 -4.03 -11.13 -11.84
C TYR A 21 -4.65 -11.16 -10.44
N LEU A 22 -5.95 -11.47 -10.36
CA LEU A 22 -6.66 -11.57 -9.07
C LEU A 22 -6.04 -12.63 -8.16
N GLN A 23 -5.72 -13.81 -8.70
CA GLN A 23 -5.10 -14.88 -7.94
C GLN A 23 -3.71 -14.49 -7.45
N ALA A 24 -2.86 -13.95 -8.33
CA ALA A 24 -1.50 -13.56 -7.98
C ALA A 24 -1.46 -12.47 -6.90
N THR A 25 -2.29 -11.44 -7.02
CA THR A 25 -2.35 -10.35 -6.04
C THR A 25 -2.87 -10.83 -4.69
N THR A 26 -3.90 -11.69 -4.66
CA THR A 26 -4.42 -12.26 -3.42
C THR A 26 -3.39 -13.14 -2.71
N LEU A 27 -2.69 -14.00 -3.44
CA LEU A 27 -1.65 -14.86 -2.88
C LEU A 27 -0.43 -14.06 -2.39
N LEU A 28 -0.09 -12.98 -3.09
CA LEU A 28 1.01 -12.10 -2.68
C LEU A 28 0.70 -11.40 -1.36
N GLU A 29 -0.49 -10.78 -1.24
CA GLU A 29 -0.91 -10.10 -0.01
C GLU A 29 -0.91 -11.06 1.18
N ASP A 30 -1.46 -12.26 1.02
CA ASP A 30 -1.49 -13.28 2.05
C ASP A 30 -0.07 -13.78 2.43
N HIS A 31 0.83 -13.90 1.46
CA HIS A 31 2.23 -14.28 1.70
C HIS A 31 2.96 -13.22 2.52
N LEU A 32 2.84 -11.94 2.16
CA LEU A 32 3.47 -10.83 2.85
C LEU A 32 2.88 -10.60 4.25
N ASP A 33 1.57 -10.74 4.40
CA ASP A 33 0.92 -10.63 5.71
C ASP A 33 1.41 -11.74 6.66
N ARG A 34 1.43 -12.99 6.21
CA ARG A 34 1.97 -14.10 7.02
C ARG A 34 3.43 -13.91 7.39
N GLN A 35 4.25 -13.39 6.49
CA GLN A 35 5.65 -13.09 6.80
C GLN A 35 5.77 -12.06 7.92
N LEU A 36 5.08 -10.92 7.82
CA LEU A 36 5.13 -9.86 8.82
C LEU A 36 4.52 -10.27 10.16
N GLN A 37 3.48 -11.10 10.14
CA GLN A 37 2.91 -11.67 11.37
C GLN A 37 3.93 -12.55 12.11
N ARG A 38 4.67 -13.41 11.40
CA ARG A 38 5.70 -14.26 12.00
C ARG A 38 6.89 -13.47 12.52
N ASP A 39 7.39 -12.53 11.74
CA ASP A 39 8.69 -11.89 11.97
C ASP A 39 8.58 -10.64 12.87
N ALA A 40 7.43 -9.98 12.87
CA ALA A 40 7.23 -8.72 13.58
C ALA A 40 5.90 -8.63 14.37
N GLY A 41 5.08 -9.68 14.34
CA GLY A 41 3.80 -9.71 15.04
C GLY A 41 2.79 -8.68 14.54
N MET A 42 2.92 -8.20 13.30
CA MET A 42 2.07 -7.17 12.75
C MET A 42 1.45 -7.56 11.40
N PRO A 43 0.20 -7.15 11.10
CA PRO A 43 -0.39 -7.24 9.79
C PRO A 43 0.37 -6.39 8.76
N HIS A 44 0.37 -6.83 7.48
CA HIS A 44 1.01 -6.11 6.37
C HIS A 44 0.53 -4.65 6.25
N ILE A 45 -0.76 -4.39 6.48
CA ILE A 45 -1.29 -3.03 6.47
C ILE A 45 -0.63 -2.11 7.51
N TYR A 46 -0.23 -2.63 8.69
CA TYR A 46 0.46 -1.82 9.70
C TYR A 46 1.86 -1.45 9.24
N TYR A 47 2.59 -2.40 8.67
CA TYR A 47 3.88 -2.16 8.05
C TYR A 47 3.78 -1.07 6.96
N ALA A 48 2.79 -1.17 6.07
CA ALA A 48 2.54 -0.18 5.03
C ALA A 48 2.27 1.23 5.60
N LEU A 49 1.48 1.34 6.68
CA LEU A 49 1.24 2.62 7.37
C LEU A 49 2.52 3.22 7.96
N LEU A 50 3.36 2.40 8.60
CA LEU A 50 4.65 2.84 9.11
C LEU A 50 5.58 3.32 7.98
N VAL A 51 5.60 2.62 6.83
CA VAL A 51 6.36 3.05 5.63
C VAL A 51 5.87 4.38 5.10
N HIS A 52 4.55 4.61 5.02
CA HIS A 52 3.99 5.90 4.61
C HIS A 52 4.42 7.03 5.53
N LEU A 53 4.42 6.80 6.85
CA LEU A 53 4.87 7.79 7.83
C LEU A 53 6.37 8.03 7.75
N ALA A 54 7.18 6.98 7.61
CA ALA A 54 8.63 7.10 7.50
C ALA A 54 9.08 7.93 6.28
N ARG A 55 8.32 7.85 5.17
CA ARG A 55 8.58 8.64 3.95
C ARG A 55 8.03 10.06 3.99
N ALA A 56 7.15 10.36 4.93
CA ALA A 56 6.54 11.68 5.04
C ALA A 56 7.51 12.70 5.65
N PRO A 57 7.42 13.99 5.27
CA PRO A 57 8.20 15.07 5.91
C PRO A 57 8.01 15.05 7.43
N HIS A 58 9.11 15.08 8.16
CA HIS A 58 9.13 15.04 9.63
C HIS A 58 8.41 13.81 10.22
N HIS A 59 8.31 12.71 9.45
CA HIS A 59 7.64 11.45 9.83
C HIS A 59 6.17 11.66 10.25
N ARG A 60 5.52 12.68 9.67
CA ARG A 60 4.18 13.15 10.03
C ARG A 60 3.27 13.18 8.82
N MET A 61 2.02 12.72 8.99
CA MET A 61 1.00 12.82 7.95
C MET A 61 -0.40 13.02 8.57
N ARG A 62 -1.24 13.84 7.91
CA ARG A 62 -2.67 13.95 8.28
C ARG A 62 -3.36 12.60 8.15
N MET A 63 -4.22 12.27 9.12
CA MET A 63 -5.00 11.01 9.13
C MET A 63 -5.80 10.83 7.83
N THR A 64 -6.42 11.91 7.30
CA THR A 64 -7.16 11.84 6.04
C THR A 64 -6.26 11.48 4.85
N ARG A 65 -5.07 12.08 4.76
CA ARG A 65 -4.10 11.79 3.70
C ARG A 65 -3.53 10.37 3.84
N LEU A 66 -3.24 9.95 5.06
CA LEU A 66 -2.74 8.60 5.32
C LEU A 66 -3.77 7.53 4.90
N ALA A 67 -5.07 7.75 5.18
CA ALA A 67 -6.13 6.86 4.72
C ALA A 67 -6.23 6.79 3.19
N GLN A 68 -6.10 7.95 2.53
CA GLN A 68 -6.08 8.03 1.07
C GLN A 68 -4.88 7.30 0.46
N ASN A 69 -3.68 7.51 1.01
CA ASN A 69 -2.47 6.86 0.52
C ASN A 69 -2.52 5.33 0.72
N ALA A 70 -3.00 4.88 1.87
CA ALA A 70 -3.15 3.46 2.18
C ALA A 70 -4.40 2.81 1.52
N LYS A 71 -5.23 3.60 0.82
CA LYS A 71 -6.48 3.13 0.16
C LYS A 71 -7.43 2.39 1.12
N ILE A 72 -7.53 2.86 2.35
CA ILE A 72 -8.45 2.32 3.37
C ILE A 72 -9.41 3.39 3.88
N THR A 73 -10.52 2.95 4.47
CA THR A 73 -11.50 3.87 5.06
C THR A 73 -10.93 4.57 6.30
N ARG A 74 -11.46 5.75 6.62
CA ARG A 74 -11.08 6.50 7.84
C ARG A 74 -11.29 5.68 9.11
N SER A 75 -12.37 4.90 9.18
CA SER A 75 -12.64 4.02 10.32
C SER A 75 -11.57 2.94 10.46
N ARG A 76 -11.23 2.23 9.38
CA ARG A 76 -10.15 1.21 9.39
C ARG A 76 -8.82 1.83 9.78
N LEU A 77 -8.49 3.02 9.25
CA LEU A 77 -7.28 3.73 9.65
C LEU A 77 -7.27 4.06 11.14
N SER A 78 -8.38 4.62 11.68
CA SER A 78 -8.47 4.97 13.11
C SER A 78 -8.23 3.76 14.00
N HIS A 79 -8.80 2.61 13.66
CA HIS A 79 -8.55 1.36 14.38
C HIS A 79 -7.09 0.88 14.27
N ALA A 80 -6.50 0.95 13.08
CA ALA A 80 -5.10 0.57 12.87
C ALA A 80 -4.16 1.48 13.66
N ILE A 81 -4.34 2.81 13.58
CA ILE A 81 -3.52 3.77 14.31
C ILE A 81 -3.68 3.60 15.83
N ALA A 82 -4.89 3.36 16.34
CA ALA A 82 -5.08 3.08 17.77
C ALA A 82 -4.31 1.83 18.24
N ARG A 83 -4.15 0.83 17.39
CA ARG A 83 -3.30 -0.34 17.70
C ARG A 83 -1.81 0.00 17.64
N LEU A 84 -1.37 0.75 16.62
CA LEU A 84 0.02 1.21 16.50
C LEU A 84 0.42 2.12 17.68
N GLU A 85 -0.50 2.95 18.18
CA GLU A 85 -0.30 3.75 19.42
C GLU A 85 -0.13 2.87 20.66
N ARG A 86 -0.90 1.81 20.79
CA ARG A 86 -0.75 0.87 21.94
C ARG A 86 0.60 0.16 21.94
N HIS A 87 1.21 -0.02 20.77
CA HIS A 87 2.57 -0.53 20.62
C HIS A 87 3.64 0.56 20.81
N GLY A 88 3.26 1.82 20.92
CA GLY A 88 4.18 2.95 20.99
C GLY A 88 4.86 3.31 19.67
N TRP A 89 4.43 2.73 18.53
CA TRP A 89 5.08 2.93 17.22
C TRP A 89 4.61 4.18 16.48
N VAL A 90 3.43 4.68 16.84
CA VAL A 90 2.83 5.89 16.29
C VAL A 90 2.23 6.68 17.45
N ARG A 91 2.16 7.99 17.33
CA ARG A 91 1.37 8.86 18.22
C ARG A 91 0.49 9.79 17.39
N ARG A 92 -0.62 10.22 17.95
CA ARG A 92 -1.49 11.25 17.36
C ARG A 92 -1.20 12.60 17.96
N GLU A 93 -1.31 13.63 17.12
CA GLU A 93 -1.30 15.02 17.55
C GLU A 93 -2.43 15.78 16.86
N ASP A 94 -3.02 16.72 17.58
CA ASP A 94 -3.99 17.63 16.97
C ASP A 94 -3.29 18.55 15.94
N CYS A 95 -4.01 18.87 14.88
CA CYS A 95 -3.47 19.76 13.87
C CYS A 95 -3.56 21.21 14.36
N PRO A 96 -2.45 21.98 14.45
CA PRO A 96 -2.47 23.36 14.92
C PRO A 96 -3.37 24.29 14.09
N SER A 97 -3.51 24.01 12.79
CA SER A 97 -4.29 24.82 11.84
C SER A 97 -5.74 24.38 11.71
N ASP A 98 -6.13 23.24 12.31
CA ASP A 98 -7.46 22.68 12.16
C ASP A 98 -7.78 21.78 13.37
N LYS A 99 -8.51 22.32 14.32
CA LYS A 99 -8.90 21.63 15.58
C LYS A 99 -9.70 20.33 15.39
N ARG A 100 -10.18 20.04 14.17
CA ARG A 100 -10.89 18.80 13.83
C ARG A 100 -9.99 17.78 13.15
N GLY A 101 -8.75 18.18 12.80
CA GLY A 101 -7.79 17.34 12.11
C GLY A 101 -6.75 16.77 13.06
N GLN A 102 -6.38 15.50 12.86
CA GLN A 102 -5.27 14.85 13.56
C GLN A 102 -4.17 14.43 12.60
N ASN A 103 -2.94 14.49 13.08
CA ASN A 103 -1.76 13.92 12.42
C ASN A 103 -1.39 12.62 13.09
N ALA A 104 -0.96 11.62 12.31
CA ALA A 104 -0.21 10.47 12.78
C ALA A 104 1.29 10.78 12.63
N ILE A 105 2.07 10.41 13.61
CA ILE A 105 3.52 10.65 13.67
C ILE A 105 4.20 9.34 14.03
N LEU A 106 5.19 8.94 13.23
CA LEU A 106 6.05 7.80 13.54
C LEU A 106 6.94 8.15 14.74
N THR A 107 7.02 7.25 15.70
CA THR A 107 7.92 7.39 16.85
C THR A 107 9.29 6.76 16.55
N ALA A 108 10.28 7.00 17.42
CA ALA A 108 11.59 6.33 17.34
C ALA A 108 11.44 4.80 17.44
N GLU A 109 10.53 4.31 18.29
CA GLU A 109 10.23 2.89 18.41
C GLU A 109 9.57 2.33 17.13
N GLY A 110 8.68 3.11 16.50
CA GLY A 110 8.08 2.76 15.20
C GLY A 110 9.12 2.70 14.09
N GLU A 111 10.06 3.62 14.06
CA GLU A 111 11.18 3.62 13.12
C GLU A 111 12.09 2.41 13.32
N GLU A 112 12.41 2.08 14.56
CA GLU A 112 13.24 0.92 14.90
C GLU A 112 12.56 -0.40 14.52
N VAL A 113 11.26 -0.56 14.77
CA VAL A 113 10.54 -1.77 14.37
C VAL A 113 10.47 -1.90 12.85
N LEU A 114 10.28 -0.79 12.14
CA LEU A 114 10.30 -0.76 10.68
C LEU A 114 11.68 -1.19 10.14
N ARG A 115 12.77 -0.63 10.70
CA ARG A 115 14.15 -0.95 10.32
C ARG A 115 14.47 -2.43 10.52
N ARG A 116 14.02 -3.04 11.62
CA ARG A 116 14.24 -4.48 11.89
C ARG A 116 13.43 -5.39 10.98
N SER A 117 12.22 -4.97 10.60
CA SER A 117 11.31 -5.78 9.78
C SER A 117 11.64 -5.69 8.28
N ALA A 118 12.27 -4.60 7.83
CA ALA A 118 12.52 -4.34 6.41
C ALA A 118 13.33 -5.43 5.70
N PRO A 119 14.43 -5.99 6.24
CA PRO A 119 15.20 -7.02 5.55
C PRO A 119 14.38 -8.28 5.25
N GLY A 120 13.61 -8.78 6.23
CA GLY A 120 12.75 -9.94 6.06
C GLY A 120 11.63 -9.68 5.05
N HIS A 121 11.03 -8.49 5.11
CA HIS A 121 9.99 -8.10 4.17
C HIS A 121 10.54 -7.99 2.72
N VAL A 122 11.71 -7.37 2.53
CA VAL A 122 12.36 -7.28 1.22
C VAL A 122 12.68 -8.66 0.68
N ALA A 123 13.20 -9.57 1.52
CA ALA A 123 13.47 -10.95 1.12
C ALA A 123 12.20 -11.67 0.66
N ALA A 124 11.08 -11.51 1.39
CA ALA A 124 9.80 -12.11 1.02
C ALA A 124 9.26 -11.56 -0.31
N VAL A 125 9.37 -10.24 -0.54
CA VAL A 125 9.00 -9.62 -1.83
C VAL A 125 9.86 -10.16 -2.96
N ARG A 126 11.19 -10.27 -2.75
CA ARG A 126 12.09 -10.84 -3.76
C ARG A 126 11.68 -12.27 -4.13
N GLN A 127 11.52 -13.14 -3.14
CA GLN A 127 11.13 -14.55 -3.35
C GLN A 127 9.78 -14.69 -4.05
N ALA A 128 8.82 -13.81 -3.71
CA ALA A 128 7.48 -13.85 -4.29
C ALA A 128 7.44 -13.36 -5.75
N ILE A 129 8.25 -12.36 -6.11
CA ILE A 129 8.17 -11.68 -7.40
C ILE A 129 9.50 -11.76 -8.15
N PHE A 130 10.54 -11.06 -7.67
CA PHE A 130 11.72 -10.76 -8.48
C PHE A 130 12.63 -11.95 -8.74
N ASP A 131 12.70 -12.91 -7.82
CA ASP A 131 13.51 -14.13 -8.00
C ASP A 131 12.82 -15.17 -8.92
N ARG A 132 11.58 -14.89 -9.34
CA ARG A 132 10.78 -15.72 -10.27
C ARG A 132 10.75 -15.17 -11.69
N LEU A 133 11.19 -13.93 -11.88
CA LEU A 133 11.09 -13.21 -13.15
C LEU A 133 12.48 -12.96 -13.72
N GLY A 134 12.61 -13.11 -15.03
CA GLY A 134 13.78 -12.63 -15.76
C GLY A 134 13.82 -11.10 -15.85
N PRO A 135 14.98 -10.50 -16.17
CA PRO A 135 15.14 -9.04 -16.23
C PRO A 135 14.14 -8.34 -17.15
N GLU A 136 13.84 -8.94 -18.30
CA GLU A 136 12.87 -8.41 -19.26
C GLU A 136 11.45 -8.43 -18.69
N GLN A 137 11.05 -9.51 -18.01
CA GLN A 137 9.74 -9.63 -17.36
C GLN A 137 9.59 -8.60 -16.22
N VAL A 138 10.65 -8.32 -15.49
CA VAL A 138 10.63 -7.26 -14.44
C VAL A 138 10.38 -5.89 -15.07
N THR A 139 11.02 -5.59 -16.19
CA THR A 139 10.80 -4.34 -16.93
C THR A 139 9.36 -4.23 -17.43
N GLN A 140 8.85 -5.28 -18.08
CA GLN A 140 7.48 -5.35 -18.60
C GLN A 140 6.44 -5.22 -17.47
N LEU A 141 6.64 -5.92 -16.36
CA LEU A 141 5.78 -5.80 -15.19
C LEU A 141 5.74 -4.36 -14.67
N GLY A 142 6.90 -3.71 -14.58
CA GLY A 142 6.99 -2.31 -14.15
C GLY A 142 6.24 -1.34 -15.07
N GLU A 143 6.31 -1.54 -16.39
CA GLU A 143 5.59 -0.75 -17.38
C GLU A 143 4.07 -0.95 -17.26
N ILE A 144 3.62 -2.21 -17.23
CA ILE A 144 2.20 -2.56 -17.07
C ILE A 144 1.62 -1.95 -15.79
N MET A 145 2.31 -2.12 -14.66
CA MET A 145 1.82 -1.61 -13.39
C MET A 145 1.73 -0.08 -13.36
N ARG A 146 2.65 0.63 -14.03
CA ARG A 146 2.58 2.10 -14.13
C ARG A 146 1.35 2.54 -14.95
N VAL A 147 1.12 1.94 -16.11
CA VAL A 147 -0.04 2.23 -16.95
C VAL A 147 -1.34 2.03 -16.18
N LEU A 148 -1.49 0.89 -15.49
CA LEU A 148 -2.68 0.60 -14.69
C LEU A 148 -2.86 1.60 -13.54
N ALA A 149 -1.79 1.89 -12.80
CA ALA A 149 -1.86 2.80 -11.66
C ALA A 149 -2.18 4.24 -12.09
N GLU A 150 -1.64 4.71 -13.22
CA GLU A 150 -1.93 6.04 -13.77
C GLU A 150 -3.38 6.15 -14.25
N GLY A 151 -3.91 5.13 -14.93
CA GLY A 151 -5.29 5.10 -15.40
C GLY A 151 -6.35 4.97 -14.31
N LEU A 152 -5.97 4.45 -13.14
CA LEU A 152 -6.87 4.27 -11.99
C LEU A 152 -6.84 5.44 -10.99
N GLN A 153 -6.01 6.46 -11.25
CA GLN A 153 -6.01 7.64 -10.37
C GLN A 153 -7.24 8.49 -10.59
N PRO A 154 -7.92 8.94 -9.53
CA PRO A 154 -8.95 9.96 -9.65
C PRO A 154 -8.35 11.26 -10.20
N ASP A 155 -9.06 11.92 -11.12
CA ASP A 155 -8.69 13.23 -11.64
C ASP A 155 -8.37 14.21 -10.49
N GLY A 156 -7.23 14.90 -10.58
CA GLY A 156 -6.79 15.87 -9.57
C GLY A 156 -6.23 15.26 -8.28
N SER A 157 -5.95 13.96 -8.24
CA SER A 157 -5.25 13.38 -7.10
C SER A 157 -3.74 13.66 -7.20
N ASP A 158 -3.20 14.44 -6.28
CA ASP A 158 -1.76 14.53 -5.97
C ASP A 158 -1.28 13.22 -5.31
N ALA A 159 -1.63 12.07 -5.88
CA ALA A 159 -1.17 10.81 -5.34
C ALA A 159 0.34 10.74 -5.58
N ASP A 160 1.05 10.65 -4.47
CA ASP A 160 2.52 10.52 -4.41
C ASP A 160 2.88 9.13 -4.96
N LEU A 161 3.00 9.04 -6.29
CA LEU A 161 3.40 7.81 -6.96
C LEU A 161 4.92 7.62 -6.74
N PRO A 162 5.35 6.55 -6.06
CA PRO A 162 6.75 6.38 -5.62
C PRO A 162 7.79 6.43 -6.75
N TRP A 163 7.37 6.16 -8.00
CA TRP A 163 8.24 6.14 -9.19
C TRP A 163 8.32 7.48 -9.93
N ARG A 164 7.60 8.52 -9.49
CA ARG A 164 7.67 9.88 -10.06
C ARG A 164 8.71 10.77 -9.38
N ARG A 165 9.45 10.24 -8.44
CA ARG A 165 10.56 10.94 -7.75
C ARG A 165 11.89 10.65 -8.38
#